data_e0ce544ad1f16c3031c941eb8d7087b2
#
_entry.id   e0ce544ad1f16c3031c941eb8d7087b2
#
_cell.length_a   1.000
_cell.length_b   1.000
_cell.length_c   1.000
_cell.angle_alpha   90.00
_cell.angle_beta   90.00
_cell.angle_gamma   90.00
#
_symmetry.space_group_name_H-M   'P 1'
#
loop_
_entity.id
_entity.type
_entity.pdbx_description
1 polymer ?
#
loop_
_entity_poly.entity_id
_entity_poly.type
_entity_poly.pdbx_seq_one_letter_code
_entity_poly.pdbx_strand_id
1 'polypeptide(L)'
;PHNLDLLQWICGLPCRVRAFCHNGKWHQIEVEDDVTAYLEFPNGATGVFVTTTADAPGTNRFEITLERGKLVAEHDKLTFFELEQSERDFCFTATGGFEQPAGHEVTIELDGKNPQHVGVLNAFAGAILRGEPLVADGTEGIRGLELSNAMHLSSWTDQTVTLPIDEALFLEKLNEHRKASKVKTEVTEVTFDTSDSYGSKVSDNTDKGGVKA
;
A
#
# COMPACT_ATOMS: atom_id res chain seq x y z
N PRO A 1 -2.96 4.70 4.00
CA PRO A 1 -3.59 3.43 4.39
C PRO A 1 -3.91 2.52 3.20
N HIS A 2 -4.29 3.05 2.02
CA HIS A 2 -4.72 2.24 0.86
C HIS A 2 -3.68 1.19 0.43
N ASN A 3 -2.41 1.57 0.31
CA ASN A 3 -1.35 0.64 -0.13
C ASN A 3 -0.97 -0.38 0.97
N LEU A 4 -1.15 -0.04 2.25
CA LEU A 4 -0.99 -0.99 3.35
C LEU A 4 -2.12 -2.03 3.35
N ASP A 5 -3.34 -1.58 3.09
CA ASP A 5 -4.49 -2.47 2.98
C ASP A 5 -4.34 -3.41 1.77
N LEU A 6 -3.96 -2.88 0.61
CA LEU A 6 -3.68 -3.68 -0.58
C LEU A 6 -2.55 -4.70 -0.33
N LEU A 7 -1.48 -4.30 0.34
CA LEU A 7 -0.36 -5.18 0.68
C LEU A 7 -0.80 -6.37 1.53
N GLN A 8 -1.52 -6.12 2.64
CA GLN A 8 -1.98 -7.19 3.50
C GLN A 8 -3.06 -8.06 2.86
N TRP A 9 -3.88 -7.48 1.98
CA TRP A 9 -4.93 -8.22 1.27
C TRP A 9 -4.34 -9.21 0.25
N ILE A 10 -3.30 -8.83 -0.46
CA ILE A 10 -2.64 -9.67 -1.47
C ILE A 10 -1.63 -10.64 -0.83
N CYS A 11 -0.77 -10.13 0.06
CA CYS A 11 0.39 -10.87 0.58
C CYS A 11 0.13 -11.49 1.95
N GLY A 12 -0.96 -11.13 2.64
CA GLY A 12 -1.21 -11.44 4.03
C GLY A 12 -0.44 -10.53 4.99
N LEU A 13 -0.63 -10.75 6.29
CA LEU A 13 0.14 -10.03 7.31
C LEU A 13 1.56 -10.60 7.42
N PRO A 14 2.58 -9.74 7.51
CA PRO A 14 3.93 -10.18 7.86
C PRO A 14 3.95 -10.69 9.31
N CYS A 15 4.88 -11.55 9.62
CA CYS A 15 5.11 -12.00 11.00
C CYS A 15 6.11 -11.12 11.76
N ARG A 16 6.95 -10.35 11.05
CA ARG A 16 7.93 -9.42 11.63
C ARG A 16 8.06 -8.16 10.78
N VAL A 17 8.24 -7.03 11.46
CA VAL A 17 8.38 -5.70 10.87
C VAL A 17 9.57 -4.97 11.48
N ARG A 18 10.42 -4.42 10.64
CA ARG A 18 11.43 -3.42 11.03
C ARG A 18 11.17 -2.15 10.26
N ALA A 19 10.92 -1.03 10.94
CA ALA A 19 10.55 0.22 10.30
C ALA A 19 11.32 1.43 10.85
N PHE A 20 11.41 2.44 10.00
CA PHE A 20 11.93 3.78 10.30
C PHE A 20 10.86 4.78 9.89
N CYS A 21 10.26 5.45 10.89
CA CYS A 21 9.27 6.50 10.69
C CYS A 21 9.89 7.84 11.09
N HIS A 22 9.89 8.81 10.20
CA HIS A 22 10.38 10.14 10.47
C HIS A 22 9.19 11.09 10.59
N ASN A 23 9.10 11.76 11.73
CA ASN A 23 8.03 12.71 12.02
C ASN A 23 8.48 14.12 11.64
N GLY A 24 7.63 14.83 10.90
CA GLY A 24 7.90 16.24 10.56
C GLY A 24 9.20 16.47 9.79
N LYS A 25 9.64 15.49 9.00
CA LYS A 25 10.84 15.59 8.15
C LYS A 25 10.65 16.59 7.02
N TRP A 26 9.45 16.61 6.47
CA TRP A 26 9.08 17.42 5.33
C TRP A 26 8.04 18.49 5.66
N HIS A 27 7.23 18.29 6.69
CA HIS A 27 6.14 19.16 7.09
C HIS A 27 6.25 19.54 8.57
N GLN A 28 5.61 20.64 8.96
CA GLN A 28 5.53 21.05 10.37
C GLN A 28 4.42 20.28 11.10
N ILE A 29 4.61 18.98 11.24
CA ILE A 29 3.68 18.06 11.90
C ILE A 29 4.42 17.15 12.89
N GLU A 30 3.72 16.61 13.86
CA GLU A 30 4.27 15.72 14.90
C GLU A 30 4.01 14.23 14.60
N VAL A 31 3.51 13.93 13.41
CA VAL A 31 3.29 12.57 12.91
C VAL A 31 4.25 12.26 11.76
N GLU A 32 4.29 11.01 11.37
CA GLU A 32 5.16 10.53 10.29
C GLU A 32 4.75 11.14 8.93
N ASP A 33 5.74 11.55 8.16
CA ASP A 33 5.63 11.99 6.78
C ASP A 33 6.63 11.29 5.84
N ASP A 34 7.41 10.35 6.40
CA ASP A 34 8.38 9.55 5.67
C ASP A 34 8.56 8.20 6.40
N VAL A 35 8.25 7.08 5.74
CA VAL A 35 8.32 5.73 6.32
C VAL A 35 9.01 4.78 5.36
N THR A 36 9.95 4.00 5.90
CA THR A 36 10.53 2.84 5.23
C THR A 36 10.46 1.64 6.17
N ALA A 37 9.88 0.54 5.70
CA ALA A 37 9.72 -0.68 6.48
C ALA A 37 10.19 -1.91 5.71
N TYR A 38 10.88 -2.81 6.41
CA TYR A 38 11.21 -4.16 5.98
C TYR A 38 10.26 -5.14 6.64
N LEU A 39 9.73 -6.07 5.86
CA LEU A 39 8.69 -7.03 6.23
C LEU A 39 9.17 -8.46 6.02
N GLU A 40 8.91 -9.34 6.98
CA GLU A 40 9.12 -10.78 6.85
C GLU A 40 7.78 -11.51 6.96
N PHE A 41 7.52 -12.43 6.06
CA PHE A 41 6.28 -13.18 6.00
C PHE A 41 6.46 -14.62 6.51
N PRO A 42 5.38 -15.28 7.01
CA PRO A 42 5.47 -16.64 7.57
C PRO A 42 5.98 -17.70 6.57
N ASN A 43 5.78 -17.48 5.29
CA ASN A 43 6.25 -18.36 4.20
C ASN A 43 7.72 -18.13 3.80
N GLY A 44 8.42 -17.23 4.49
CA GLY A 44 9.81 -16.85 4.19
C GLY A 44 9.97 -15.75 3.14
N ALA A 45 8.89 -15.25 2.57
CA ALA A 45 8.93 -14.08 1.70
C ALA A 45 9.33 -12.82 2.49
N THR A 46 9.90 -11.86 1.78
CA THR A 46 10.28 -10.56 2.34
C THR A 46 9.69 -9.44 1.50
N GLY A 47 9.51 -8.27 2.12
CA GLY A 47 9.00 -7.11 1.41
C GLY A 47 9.59 -5.81 1.95
N VAL A 48 9.48 -4.76 1.15
CA VAL A 48 9.82 -3.40 1.55
C VAL A 48 8.62 -2.52 1.26
N PHE A 49 8.22 -1.74 2.26
CA PHE A 49 7.19 -0.72 2.11
C PHE A 49 7.83 0.65 2.30
N VAL A 50 7.64 1.53 1.32
CA VAL A 50 8.14 2.91 1.37
C VAL A 50 6.98 3.84 1.07
N THR A 51 6.82 4.85 1.90
CA THR A 51 5.86 5.94 1.66
C THR A 51 6.40 7.25 2.19
N THR A 52 6.15 8.32 1.46
CA THR A 52 6.50 9.68 1.87
C THR A 52 5.49 10.66 1.30
N THR A 53 5.34 11.81 1.94
CA THR A 53 4.50 12.91 1.45
C THR A 53 5.31 13.91 0.60
N ALA A 54 6.60 13.64 0.38
CA ALA A 54 7.52 14.53 -0.33
C ALA A 54 8.20 13.82 -1.52
N ASP A 55 7.43 13.10 -2.30
CA ASP A 55 7.87 12.45 -3.54
C ASP A 55 7.17 13.11 -4.73
N ALA A 56 7.94 13.80 -5.58
CA ALA A 56 7.43 14.44 -6.80
C ALA A 56 8.28 14.02 -8.00
N PRO A 57 7.65 13.48 -9.06
CA PRO A 57 6.21 13.47 -9.39
C PRO A 57 5.37 12.43 -8.64
N GLY A 58 5.92 11.72 -7.67
CA GLY A 58 5.27 10.68 -6.90
C GLY A 58 5.35 9.31 -7.56
N THR A 59 5.56 8.30 -6.72
CA THR A 59 5.63 6.89 -7.14
C THR A 59 4.50 6.12 -6.49
N ASN A 60 3.63 5.51 -7.30
CA ASN A 60 2.66 4.53 -6.83
C ASN A 60 2.91 3.23 -7.58
N ARG A 61 3.76 2.39 -7.01
CA ARG A 61 4.22 1.13 -7.60
C ARG A 61 4.06 -0.01 -6.60
N PHE A 62 3.46 -1.09 -7.07
CA PHE A 62 3.37 -2.35 -6.36
C PHE A 62 4.04 -3.43 -7.21
N GLU A 63 5.07 -4.08 -6.66
CA GLU A 63 5.83 -5.12 -7.36
C GLU A 63 5.91 -6.37 -6.51
N ILE A 64 5.60 -7.53 -7.11
CA ILE A 64 5.72 -8.83 -6.46
C ILE A 64 6.58 -9.73 -7.33
N THR A 65 7.71 -10.17 -6.80
CA THR A 65 8.50 -11.25 -7.39
C THR A 65 7.98 -12.57 -6.86
N LEU A 66 7.60 -13.43 -7.79
CA LEU A 66 7.05 -14.76 -7.55
C LEU A 66 8.05 -15.82 -7.99
N GLU A 67 7.84 -17.06 -7.57
CA GLU A 67 8.68 -18.19 -8.00
C GLU A 67 8.64 -18.41 -9.53
N ARG A 68 7.52 -18.09 -10.16
CA ARG A 68 7.30 -18.26 -11.60
C ARG A 68 6.97 -16.97 -12.33
N GLY A 69 7.52 -15.86 -11.88
CA GLY A 69 7.32 -14.60 -12.58
C GLY A 69 7.35 -13.36 -11.70
N LYS A 70 6.94 -12.25 -12.28
CA LYS A 70 6.91 -10.96 -11.63
C LYS A 70 5.64 -10.20 -12.03
N LEU A 71 4.93 -9.69 -11.03
CA LEU A 71 3.82 -8.76 -11.21
C LEU A 71 4.27 -7.33 -10.90
N VAL A 72 3.87 -6.39 -11.73
CA VAL A 72 4.09 -4.95 -11.51
C VAL A 72 2.80 -4.20 -11.80
N ALA A 73 2.31 -3.48 -10.80
CA ALA A 73 1.21 -2.54 -10.95
C ALA A 73 1.75 -1.12 -10.81
N GLU A 74 1.65 -0.33 -11.86
CA GLU A 74 2.14 1.03 -11.92
C GLU A 74 1.45 1.79 -13.07
N HIS A 75 1.14 3.07 -12.89
CA HIS A 75 0.53 3.93 -13.92
C HIS A 75 -0.73 3.34 -14.56
N ASP A 76 -1.64 2.83 -13.74
CA ASP A 76 -2.89 2.18 -14.17
C ASP A 76 -2.67 0.97 -15.11
N LYS A 77 -1.47 0.41 -15.11
CA LYS A 77 -1.10 -0.78 -15.87
C LYS A 77 -0.72 -1.91 -14.91
N LEU A 78 -1.21 -3.10 -15.21
CA LEU A 78 -0.76 -4.34 -14.58
C LEU A 78 0.03 -5.15 -15.61
N THR A 79 1.29 -5.44 -15.29
CA THR A 79 2.17 -6.24 -16.12
C THR A 79 2.52 -7.52 -15.38
N PHE A 80 2.43 -8.65 -16.06
CA PHE A 80 2.93 -9.93 -15.57
C PHE A 80 4.01 -10.47 -16.52
N PHE A 81 5.17 -10.74 -15.97
CA PHE A 81 6.22 -11.47 -16.67
C PHE A 81 6.22 -12.90 -16.16
N GLU A 82 5.83 -13.85 -17.01
CA GLU A 82 5.75 -15.28 -16.69
C GLU A 82 7.04 -15.98 -17.08
N LEU A 83 7.57 -16.79 -16.15
CA LEU A 83 8.74 -17.62 -16.38
C LEU A 83 8.33 -19.02 -16.87
N GLU A 84 9.06 -19.56 -17.84
CA GLU A 84 8.85 -20.92 -18.36
C GLU A 84 9.17 -21.99 -17.31
N GLN A 85 10.09 -21.70 -16.40
CA GLN A 85 10.43 -22.57 -15.26
C GLN A 85 10.51 -21.74 -13.96
N SER A 86 10.47 -22.43 -12.83
CA SER A 86 10.62 -21.81 -11.52
C SER A 86 12.01 -21.16 -11.41
N GLU A 87 12.05 -19.91 -10.89
CA GLU A 87 13.31 -19.22 -10.58
C GLU A 87 14.20 -20.05 -9.64
N ARG A 88 13.59 -20.71 -8.67
CA ARG A 88 14.30 -21.59 -7.73
C ARG A 88 14.97 -22.76 -8.45
N ASP A 89 14.25 -23.45 -9.33
CA ASP A 89 14.80 -24.57 -10.08
C ASP A 89 15.93 -24.10 -11.00
N PHE A 90 15.72 -22.94 -11.64
CA PHE A 90 16.77 -22.34 -12.47
C PHE A 90 18.03 -22.04 -11.67
N CYS A 91 17.91 -21.40 -10.51
CA CYS A 91 19.06 -21.07 -9.65
C CYS A 91 19.91 -22.31 -9.25
N PHE A 92 19.28 -23.47 -9.12
CA PHE A 92 19.97 -24.71 -8.74
C PHE A 92 20.44 -25.55 -9.93
N THR A 93 19.95 -25.29 -11.13
CA THR A 93 20.25 -26.12 -12.32
C THR A 93 21.02 -25.38 -13.41
N ALA A 94 21.04 -24.05 -13.39
CA ALA A 94 21.78 -23.25 -14.36
C ALA A 94 23.28 -23.51 -14.25
N THR A 95 23.93 -23.62 -15.40
CA THR A 95 25.38 -23.88 -15.50
C THR A 95 26.18 -22.64 -15.90
N GLY A 96 25.50 -21.62 -16.42
CA GLY A 96 26.09 -20.33 -16.80
C GLY A 96 26.00 -19.31 -15.68
N GLY A 97 27.05 -18.48 -15.50
CA GLY A 97 27.12 -17.50 -14.42
C GLY A 97 26.25 -16.25 -14.58
N PHE A 98 25.70 -15.99 -15.78
CA PHE A 98 24.93 -14.78 -16.10
C PHE A 98 23.67 -15.10 -16.92
N GLU A 99 23.22 -16.35 -16.88
CA GLU A 99 21.97 -16.75 -17.52
C GLU A 99 20.77 -16.27 -16.71
N GLN A 100 19.65 -16.08 -17.39
CA GLN A 100 18.36 -15.81 -16.77
C GLN A 100 17.34 -16.85 -17.29
N PRO A 101 16.33 -17.21 -16.46
CA PRO A 101 15.27 -18.09 -16.93
C PRO A 101 14.51 -17.45 -18.09
N ALA A 102 14.16 -18.27 -19.09
CA ALA A 102 13.31 -17.83 -20.18
C ALA A 102 11.91 -17.47 -19.66
N GLY A 103 11.31 -16.46 -20.27
CA GLY A 103 9.98 -15.99 -19.90
C GLY A 103 9.45 -14.98 -20.91
N HIS A 104 8.22 -14.57 -20.73
CA HIS A 104 7.55 -13.62 -21.60
C HIS A 104 6.56 -12.72 -20.83
N GLU A 105 6.29 -11.55 -21.38
CA GLU A 105 5.28 -10.65 -20.84
C GLU A 105 3.89 -11.14 -21.23
N VAL A 106 3.01 -11.29 -20.24
CA VAL A 106 1.60 -11.60 -20.39
C VAL A 106 0.80 -10.30 -20.25
N THR A 107 0.04 -9.98 -21.27
CA THR A 107 -0.89 -8.84 -21.20
C THR A 107 -2.08 -9.22 -20.36
N ILE A 108 -2.35 -8.43 -19.30
CA ILE A 108 -3.52 -8.59 -18.46
C ILE A 108 -4.56 -7.55 -18.88
N GLU A 109 -5.67 -8.05 -19.45
CA GLU A 109 -6.81 -7.21 -19.81
C GLU A 109 -7.52 -6.77 -18.52
N LEU A 110 -7.64 -5.46 -18.31
CA LEU A 110 -8.43 -4.89 -17.25
C LEU A 110 -9.85 -4.60 -17.76
N ASP A 111 -10.85 -4.83 -16.93
CA ASP A 111 -12.25 -4.60 -17.31
C ASP A 111 -12.62 -3.10 -17.40
N GLY A 112 -11.70 -2.22 -17.05
CA GLY A 112 -11.86 -0.77 -17.08
C GLY A 112 -12.89 -0.22 -16.08
N LYS A 113 -13.43 -1.08 -15.20
CA LYS A 113 -14.46 -0.68 -14.24
C LYS A 113 -13.81 -0.27 -12.93
N ASN A 114 -14.00 0.97 -12.57
CA ASN A 114 -13.59 1.47 -11.26
C ASN A 114 -14.72 2.26 -10.62
N PRO A 115 -15.71 1.60 -10.01
CA PRO A 115 -16.85 2.28 -9.41
C PRO A 115 -16.51 3.05 -8.12
N GLN A 116 -15.29 2.91 -7.61
CA GLN A 116 -14.77 3.64 -6.45
C GLN A 116 -15.76 3.66 -5.26
N HIS A 117 -15.97 4.82 -4.65
CA HIS A 117 -16.87 4.98 -3.50
C HIS A 117 -18.32 4.59 -3.79
N VAL A 118 -18.80 4.79 -5.03
CA VAL A 118 -20.15 4.37 -5.44
C VAL A 118 -20.29 2.85 -5.36
N GLY A 119 -19.25 2.11 -5.78
CA GLY A 119 -19.21 0.65 -5.67
C GLY A 119 -19.25 0.18 -4.22
N VAL A 120 -18.48 0.81 -3.35
CA VAL A 120 -18.46 0.49 -1.90
C VAL A 120 -19.82 0.73 -1.27
N LEU A 121 -20.45 1.89 -1.53
CA LEU A 121 -21.78 2.21 -1.00
C LEU A 121 -22.85 1.26 -1.51
N ASN A 122 -22.82 0.90 -2.79
CA ASN A 122 -23.76 -0.06 -3.38
C ASN A 122 -23.58 -1.47 -2.78
N ALA A 123 -22.34 -1.93 -2.59
CA ALA A 123 -22.07 -3.21 -1.95
C ALA A 123 -22.56 -3.23 -0.50
N PHE A 124 -22.33 -2.16 0.26
CA PHE A 124 -22.83 -2.03 1.64
C PHE A 124 -24.36 -2.00 1.70
N ALA A 125 -25.01 -1.23 0.85
CA ALA A 125 -26.47 -1.21 0.74
C ALA A 125 -27.03 -2.59 0.31
N GLY A 126 -26.36 -3.27 -0.61
CA GLY A 126 -26.71 -4.63 -1.03
C GLY A 126 -26.63 -5.64 0.10
N ALA A 127 -25.60 -5.56 0.92
CA ALA A 127 -25.46 -6.41 2.09
C ALA A 127 -26.61 -6.23 3.10
N ILE A 128 -27.01 -4.97 3.35
CA ILE A 128 -28.09 -4.67 4.29
C ILE A 128 -29.46 -5.08 3.74
N LEU A 129 -29.75 -4.73 2.48
CA LEU A 129 -31.09 -4.84 1.91
C LEU A 129 -31.37 -6.22 1.29
N ARG A 130 -30.34 -6.92 0.84
CA ARG A 130 -30.47 -8.17 0.06
C ARG A 130 -29.64 -9.33 0.62
N GLY A 131 -28.85 -9.11 1.69
CA GLY A 131 -27.97 -10.13 2.25
C GLY A 131 -26.80 -10.52 1.33
N GLU A 132 -26.40 -9.64 0.43
CA GLU A 132 -25.24 -9.87 -0.44
C GLU A 132 -23.92 -9.86 0.37
N PRO A 133 -22.94 -10.72 0.02
CA PRO A 133 -21.67 -10.73 0.73
C PRO A 133 -20.90 -9.42 0.48
N LEU A 134 -20.25 -8.90 1.51
CA LEU A 134 -19.31 -7.80 1.38
C LEU A 134 -18.00 -8.30 0.77
N VAL A 135 -17.37 -7.51 -0.08
CA VAL A 135 -16.03 -7.77 -0.62
C VAL A 135 -14.99 -7.67 0.50
N ALA A 136 -15.18 -6.71 1.40
CA ALA A 136 -14.39 -6.52 2.60
C ALA A 136 -15.32 -6.11 3.74
N ASP A 137 -15.32 -6.83 4.86
CA ASP A 137 -16.08 -6.44 6.03
C ASP A 137 -15.26 -5.50 6.94
N GLY A 138 -15.96 -4.85 7.90
CA GLY A 138 -15.33 -3.86 8.78
C GLY A 138 -14.24 -4.45 9.69
N THR A 139 -14.24 -5.77 9.92
CA THR A 139 -13.23 -6.42 10.77
C THR A 139 -11.89 -6.57 10.05
N GLU A 140 -11.87 -6.56 8.73
CA GLU A 140 -10.63 -6.64 7.95
C GLU A 140 -9.77 -5.38 8.10
N GLY A 141 -10.38 -4.23 8.38
CA GLY A 141 -9.67 -2.96 8.59
C GLY A 141 -8.65 -3.01 9.74
N ILE A 142 -8.81 -3.94 10.70
CA ILE A 142 -7.87 -4.10 11.80
C ILE A 142 -6.47 -4.53 11.31
N ARG A 143 -6.39 -5.26 10.21
CA ARG A 143 -5.12 -5.77 9.67
C ARG A 143 -4.21 -4.64 9.19
N GLY A 144 -4.77 -3.69 8.43
CA GLY A 144 -4.03 -2.52 7.99
C GLY A 144 -3.60 -1.63 9.16
N LEU A 145 -4.47 -1.48 10.18
CA LEU A 145 -4.17 -0.75 11.40
C LEU A 145 -3.05 -1.43 12.21
N GLU A 146 -3.11 -2.74 12.38
CA GLU A 146 -2.08 -3.52 13.08
C GLU A 146 -0.71 -3.38 12.40
N LEU A 147 -0.67 -3.47 11.07
CA LEU A 147 0.56 -3.29 10.30
C LEU A 147 1.13 -1.88 10.46
N SER A 148 0.30 -0.85 10.42
CA SER A 148 0.70 0.55 10.68
C SER A 148 1.25 0.70 12.11
N ASN A 149 0.53 0.17 13.10
CA ASN A 149 0.95 0.25 14.49
C ASN A 149 2.25 -0.52 14.75
N ALA A 150 2.49 -1.65 14.07
CA ALA A 150 3.74 -2.38 14.13
C ALA A 150 4.92 -1.56 13.58
N MET A 151 4.72 -0.80 12.50
CA MET A 151 5.74 0.10 11.96
C MET A 151 6.09 1.21 12.95
N HIS A 152 5.09 1.85 13.55
CA HIS A 152 5.32 2.86 14.59
C HIS A 152 6.06 2.28 15.80
N LEU A 153 5.58 1.15 16.32
CA LEU A 153 6.20 0.51 17.47
C LEU A 153 7.65 0.13 17.20
N SER A 154 7.94 -0.42 16.01
CA SER A 154 9.31 -0.74 15.56
C SER A 154 10.20 0.50 15.54
N SER A 155 9.71 1.61 15.02
CA SER A 155 10.44 2.88 14.94
C SER A 155 10.65 3.48 16.35
N TRP A 156 9.63 3.49 17.19
CA TRP A 156 9.71 4.07 18.53
C TRP A 156 10.63 3.29 19.47
N THR A 157 10.70 1.96 19.30
CA THR A 157 11.56 1.09 20.15
C THR A 157 12.93 0.82 19.53
N ASP A 158 13.13 1.22 18.28
CA ASP A 158 14.32 0.89 17.47
C ASP A 158 14.59 -0.61 17.38
N GLN A 159 13.52 -1.41 17.28
CA GLN A 159 13.59 -2.87 17.25
C GLN A 159 12.71 -3.49 16.16
N THR A 160 13.02 -4.72 15.80
CA THR A 160 12.10 -5.55 15.01
C THR A 160 10.93 -5.98 15.89
N VAL A 161 9.72 -5.79 15.41
CA VAL A 161 8.48 -6.12 16.09
C VAL A 161 7.86 -7.37 15.46
N THR A 162 7.36 -8.27 16.28
CA THR A 162 6.60 -9.47 15.87
C THR A 162 5.11 -9.15 15.89
N LEU A 163 4.36 -9.65 14.92
CA LEU A 163 2.89 -9.57 14.88
C LEU A 163 2.28 -10.88 15.40
N PRO A 164 1.13 -10.82 16.12
CA PRO A 164 0.47 -9.59 16.58
C PRO A 164 1.32 -8.79 17.56
N ILE A 165 1.16 -7.47 17.56
CA ILE A 165 1.96 -6.57 18.41
C ILE A 165 1.53 -6.68 19.89
N ASP A 166 2.43 -6.30 20.80
CA ASP A 166 2.08 -6.07 22.20
C ASP A 166 1.28 -4.76 22.32
N GLU A 167 -0.04 -4.89 22.49
CA GLU A 167 -0.98 -3.76 22.57
C GLU A 167 -0.69 -2.86 23.77
N ALA A 168 -0.27 -3.45 24.91
CA ALA A 168 0.04 -2.68 26.11
C ALA A 168 1.30 -1.82 25.92
N LEU A 169 2.33 -2.40 25.33
CA LEU A 169 3.56 -1.66 24.97
C LEU A 169 3.28 -0.58 23.94
N PHE A 170 2.45 -0.88 22.91
CA PHE A 170 2.07 0.12 21.92
C PHE A 170 1.33 1.30 22.57
N LEU A 171 0.36 1.02 23.44
CA LEU A 171 -0.39 2.06 24.15
C LEU A 171 0.51 2.89 25.07
N GLU A 172 1.48 2.26 25.74
CA GLU A 172 2.48 2.95 26.56
C GLU A 172 3.27 3.95 25.71
N LYS A 173 3.86 3.51 24.61
CA LYS A 173 4.65 4.35 23.71
C LYS A 173 3.82 5.45 23.06
N LEU A 174 2.62 5.16 22.62
CA LEU A 174 1.69 6.16 22.10
C LEU A 174 1.40 7.26 23.14
N ASN A 175 1.20 6.88 24.41
CA ASN A 175 0.96 7.85 25.49
C ASN A 175 2.21 8.67 25.83
N GLU A 176 3.42 8.14 25.70
CA GLU A 176 4.66 8.89 25.81
C GLU A 176 4.72 9.99 24.73
N HIS A 177 4.45 9.66 23.48
CA HIS A 177 4.41 10.64 22.38
C HIS A 177 3.30 11.67 22.57
N ARG A 178 2.10 11.27 23.00
CA ARG A 178 1.00 12.20 23.30
C ARG A 178 1.34 13.20 24.39
N LYS A 179 2.07 12.78 25.44
CA LYS A 179 2.51 13.68 26.51
C LYS A 179 3.58 14.67 26.06
N ALA A 180 4.42 14.27 25.10
CA ALA A 180 5.47 15.10 24.53
C ALA A 180 4.95 16.08 23.45
N SER A 181 3.75 15.82 22.92
CA SER A 181 3.12 16.63 21.88
C SER A 181 2.83 18.06 22.37
N LYS A 182 3.05 19.01 21.46
CA LYS A 182 2.81 20.43 21.73
C LYS A 182 1.50 20.86 21.10
N VAL A 183 0.67 21.53 21.89
CA VAL A 183 -0.54 22.15 21.36
C VAL A 183 -0.14 23.31 20.44
N LYS A 184 -0.62 23.32 19.21
CA LYS A 184 -0.45 24.46 18.30
C LYS A 184 -1.23 25.65 18.87
N THR A 185 -0.51 26.72 19.23
CA THR A 185 -1.10 27.96 19.78
C THR A 185 -1.50 28.94 18.68
N GLU A 186 -0.90 28.80 17.50
CA GLU A 186 -1.22 29.60 16.32
C GLU A 186 -1.77 28.69 15.23
N VAL A 187 -3.03 28.87 14.87
CA VAL A 187 -3.68 28.18 13.78
C VAL A 187 -3.97 29.20 12.69
N THR A 188 -3.29 29.09 11.56
CA THR A 188 -3.63 29.86 10.37
C THR A 188 -4.71 29.09 9.62
N GLU A 189 -5.86 29.71 9.42
CA GLU A 189 -6.86 29.13 8.52
C GLU A 189 -6.34 29.16 7.09
N VAL A 190 -6.11 27.99 6.53
CA VAL A 190 -5.72 27.82 5.12
C VAL A 190 -6.85 27.11 4.40
N THR A 191 -7.40 27.77 3.41
CA THR A 191 -8.36 27.12 2.51
C THR A 191 -7.57 26.45 1.38
N PHE A 192 -7.62 25.13 1.33
CA PHE A 192 -7.01 24.38 0.24
C PHE A 192 -7.98 24.22 -0.91
N ASP A 193 -7.48 24.44 -2.13
CA ASP A 193 -8.20 24.00 -3.31
C ASP A 193 -8.10 22.48 -3.40
N THR A 194 -9.23 21.80 -3.30
CA THR A 194 -9.32 20.34 -3.37
C THR A 194 -9.83 19.84 -4.72
N SER A 195 -9.94 20.72 -5.72
CA SER A 195 -10.44 20.38 -7.06
C SER A 195 -9.59 19.28 -7.74
N ASP A 196 -8.32 19.19 -7.42
CA ASP A 196 -7.40 18.16 -7.90
C ASP A 196 -7.27 16.93 -6.99
N SER A 197 -8.10 16.85 -5.93
CA SER A 197 -8.07 15.70 -5.02
C SER A 197 -8.54 14.42 -5.70
N TYR A 198 -8.11 13.28 -5.16
CA TYR A 198 -8.45 11.95 -5.65
C TYR A 198 -9.98 11.80 -5.77
N GLY A 199 -10.47 11.57 -6.98
CA GLY A 199 -11.90 11.42 -7.30
C GLY A 199 -12.54 12.64 -7.95
N SER A 200 -11.89 13.81 -8.00
CA SER A 200 -12.39 14.99 -8.74
C SER A 200 -12.04 14.98 -10.23
N LYS A 201 -11.12 14.11 -10.66
CA LYS A 201 -10.85 13.90 -12.10
C LYS A 201 -11.85 12.92 -12.67
N VAL A 202 -13.11 13.31 -12.80
CA VAL A 202 -13.98 12.74 -13.83
C VAL A 202 -13.39 13.23 -15.15
N SER A 203 -12.75 12.34 -15.88
CA SER A 203 -12.31 12.63 -17.24
C SER A 203 -13.54 13.00 -18.05
N ASP A 204 -13.76 14.28 -18.30
CA ASP A 204 -14.65 14.75 -19.35
C ASP A 204 -14.04 14.35 -20.71
N ASN A 205 -14.13 13.04 -21.00
CA ASN A 205 -14.01 12.53 -22.36
C ASN A 205 -15.32 12.75 -23.09
N THR A 206 -15.82 13.99 -23.08
CA THR A 206 -16.78 14.42 -24.09
C THR A 206 -16.00 14.83 -25.30
N ASP A 207 -15.90 13.88 -26.21
CA ASP A 207 -15.76 13.95 -27.65
C ASP A 207 -15.75 15.39 -28.23
N LYS A 208 -14.53 15.90 -28.52
CA LYS A 208 -14.42 17.03 -29.46
C LYS A 208 -14.26 16.52 -30.88
N GLY A 209 -15.27 15.80 -31.35
CA GLY A 209 -15.50 15.56 -32.76
C GLY A 209 -15.94 16.86 -33.46
N GLY A 210 -15.00 17.77 -33.66
CA GLY A 210 -15.22 18.92 -34.53
C GLY A 210 -14.97 18.54 -35.98
N VAL A 211 -16.05 18.19 -36.68
CA VAL A 211 -16.09 18.18 -38.16
C VAL A 211 -15.84 19.59 -38.63
N LYS A 212 -14.72 19.84 -39.32
CA LYS A 212 -14.56 21.01 -40.16
C LYS A 212 -15.14 20.72 -41.53
N ALA A 213 -16.13 21.50 -41.88
CA ALA A 213 -16.62 21.69 -43.25
C ALA A 213 -15.59 22.47 -44.08
#